data_ef259c8c294419cb9b256117a3d54b00
#
_entry.id   ef259c8c294419cb9b256117a3d54b00
#
_cell.length_a   1.000
_cell.length_b   1.000
_cell.length_c   1.000
_cell.angle_alpha   90.00
_cell.angle_beta   90.00
_cell.angle_gamma   90.00
#
_symmetry.space_group_name_H-M   'P 1'
#
loop_
_entity.id
_entity.type
_entity.pdbx_description
1 polymer ?
#
loop_
_entity_poly.entity_id
_entity_poly.type
_entity_poly.pdbx_seq_one_letter_code
_entity_poly.pdbx_strand_id
1 'polypeptide(L)'
;MNRKNSIKRASIFGIAGNLFLLIIKGTVGFITHSQAMIADAANSAGDIFASLMTFIGNKIASVPQDADHNFGHGKAEYIFSLFISLSMIGISLKLLYDSLISLIYGFKFEFSWFLVIVCIATIIVKLCLYFYTKILAHKFDSILLEANKEDHRNDCIITTFTLISILLGLLKIYWFDGIVGIGISAWICITGVKIFIESYNILIDTSIDSTTQDIISNLAQKYTNMLYLLPFALMEICLHLTAINWPIISKKIFVDLIKFIKQLYMLILSNL
;
A
#
# COMPACT_ATOMS: atom_id res chain seq x y z
N MET A 1 -7.80 6.07 -26.69
CA MET A 1 -6.77 6.43 -25.72
C MET A 1 -6.19 5.14 -25.17
N ASN A 2 -4.88 4.94 -25.17
CA ASN A 2 -4.25 3.68 -24.78
C ASN A 2 -4.28 3.54 -23.24
N ARG A 3 -4.73 2.38 -22.69
CA ARG A 3 -4.84 2.10 -21.25
C ARG A 3 -3.59 2.54 -20.47
N LYS A 4 -2.41 2.14 -20.94
CA LYS A 4 -1.12 2.46 -20.30
C LYS A 4 -0.88 3.98 -20.18
N ASN A 5 -1.18 4.74 -21.23
CA ASN A 5 -0.99 6.19 -21.22
C ASN A 5 -2.00 6.91 -20.32
N SER A 6 -3.22 6.40 -20.21
CA SER A 6 -4.25 6.95 -19.32
C SER A 6 -3.89 6.76 -17.86
N ILE A 7 -3.46 5.55 -17.48
CA ILE A 7 -3.01 5.24 -16.13
C ILE A 7 -1.79 6.10 -15.77
N LYS A 8 -0.80 6.18 -16.67
CA LYS A 8 0.40 7.00 -16.43
C LYS A 8 0.06 8.48 -16.21
N ARG A 9 -0.85 9.06 -17.01
CA ARG A 9 -1.29 10.46 -16.84
C ARG A 9 -2.02 10.66 -15.51
N ALA A 10 -2.93 9.77 -15.15
CA ALA A 10 -3.63 9.85 -13.86
C ALA A 10 -2.66 9.83 -12.68
N SER A 11 -1.66 8.95 -12.70
CA SER A 11 -0.62 8.88 -11.67
C SER A 11 0.23 10.16 -11.60
N ILE A 12 0.64 10.70 -12.74
CA ILE A 12 1.45 11.95 -12.79
C ILE A 12 0.63 13.12 -12.24
N PHE A 13 -0.64 13.27 -12.65
CA PHE A 13 -1.50 14.35 -12.13
C PHE A 13 -1.77 14.19 -10.64
N GLY A 14 -1.97 12.94 -10.16
CA GLY A 14 -2.11 12.65 -8.74
C GLY A 14 -0.87 13.07 -7.93
N ILE A 15 0.31 12.64 -8.35
CA ILE A 15 1.58 12.97 -7.66
C ILE A 15 1.84 14.48 -7.68
N ALA A 16 1.71 15.13 -8.82
CA ALA A 16 1.95 16.57 -8.94
C ALA A 16 0.96 17.38 -8.10
N GLY A 17 -0.32 17.00 -8.13
CA GLY A 17 -1.36 17.61 -7.30
C GLY A 17 -1.09 17.43 -5.81
N ASN A 18 -0.74 16.22 -5.39
CA ASN A 18 -0.43 15.93 -3.99
C ASN A 18 0.82 16.70 -3.51
N LEU A 19 1.85 16.80 -4.34
CA LEU A 19 3.06 17.57 -4.00
C LEU A 19 2.75 19.06 -3.81
N PHE A 20 1.96 19.64 -4.72
CA PHE A 20 1.54 21.03 -4.61
C PHE A 20 0.70 21.28 -3.34
N LEU A 21 -0.27 20.41 -3.07
CA LEU A 21 -1.10 20.50 -1.87
C LEU A 21 -0.29 20.30 -0.59
N LEU A 22 0.67 19.38 -0.57
CA LEU A 22 1.56 19.17 0.56
C LEU A 22 2.34 20.44 0.92
N ILE A 23 2.95 21.09 -0.08
CA ILE A 23 3.73 22.31 0.15
C ILE A 23 2.85 23.40 0.76
N ILE A 24 1.66 23.62 0.21
CA ILE A 24 0.75 24.65 0.69
C ILE A 24 0.21 24.33 2.08
N LYS A 25 -0.28 23.11 2.30
CA LYS A 25 -0.80 22.66 3.61
C LYS A 25 0.29 22.72 4.68
N GLY A 26 1.49 22.23 4.35
CA GLY A 26 2.61 22.20 5.28
C GLY A 26 3.04 23.60 5.69
N THR A 27 3.20 24.51 4.74
CA THR A 27 3.60 25.89 5.03
C THR A 27 2.54 26.63 5.86
N VAL A 28 1.27 26.54 5.48
CA VAL A 28 0.20 27.22 6.20
C VAL A 28 -0.02 26.59 7.59
N GLY A 29 -0.02 25.27 7.70
CA GLY A 29 -0.15 24.57 8.97
C GLY A 29 0.96 24.91 9.96
N PHE A 30 2.21 25.03 9.46
CA PHE A 30 3.37 25.39 10.28
C PHE A 30 3.30 26.84 10.77
N ILE A 31 2.93 27.79 9.91
CA ILE A 31 2.81 29.20 10.25
C ILE A 31 1.69 29.44 11.27
N THR A 32 0.57 28.72 11.13
CA THR A 32 -0.62 28.91 11.98
C THR A 32 -0.64 28.01 13.22
N HIS A 33 0.32 27.10 13.35
CA HIS A 33 0.40 26.11 14.44
C HIS A 33 -0.84 25.20 14.57
N SER A 34 -1.60 24.99 13.47
CA SER A 34 -2.74 24.07 13.47
C SER A 34 -2.27 22.61 13.37
N GLN A 35 -2.51 21.83 14.43
CA GLN A 35 -2.14 20.42 14.49
C GLN A 35 -2.93 19.59 13.47
N ALA A 36 -4.20 19.88 13.28
CA ALA A 36 -5.01 19.21 12.28
C ALA A 36 -4.49 19.45 10.85
N MET A 37 -4.09 20.70 10.52
CA MET A 37 -3.51 21.02 9.20
C MET A 37 -2.14 20.37 8.99
N ILE A 38 -1.30 20.33 10.03
CA ILE A 38 0.02 19.67 9.98
C ILE A 38 -0.16 18.16 9.79
N ALA A 39 -1.14 17.55 10.49
CA ALA A 39 -1.44 16.13 10.34
C ALA A 39 -1.99 15.81 8.94
N ASP A 40 -2.87 16.65 8.38
CA ASP A 40 -3.38 16.52 7.01
C ASP A 40 -2.25 16.67 5.95
N ALA A 41 -1.31 17.60 6.18
CA ALA A 41 -0.11 17.74 5.34
C ALA A 41 0.78 16.48 5.43
N ALA A 42 0.98 15.93 6.62
CA ALA A 42 1.78 14.73 6.83
C ALA A 42 1.14 13.48 6.19
N ASN A 43 -0.20 13.37 6.21
CA ASN A 43 -0.90 12.34 5.45
C ASN A 43 -0.56 12.43 3.96
N SER A 44 -0.68 13.64 3.37
CA SER A 44 -0.34 13.87 1.96
C SER A 44 1.15 13.59 1.65
N ALA A 45 2.06 13.86 2.59
CA ALA A 45 3.47 13.50 2.46
C ALA A 45 3.67 11.98 2.46
N GLY A 46 2.96 11.26 3.31
CA GLY A 46 2.95 9.79 3.37
C GLY A 46 2.53 9.17 2.03
N ASP A 47 1.47 9.69 1.40
CA ASP A 47 0.96 9.22 0.12
C ASP A 47 1.98 9.40 -1.02
N ILE A 48 2.66 10.57 -1.04
CA ILE A 48 3.72 10.85 -2.02
C ILE A 48 4.92 9.92 -1.79
N PHE A 49 5.34 9.76 -0.54
CA PHE A 49 6.45 8.89 -0.18
C PHE A 49 6.13 7.43 -0.53
N ALA A 50 4.94 6.95 -0.22
CA ALA A 50 4.46 5.63 -0.60
C ALA A 50 4.49 5.43 -2.12
N SER A 51 4.00 6.41 -2.89
CA SER A 51 4.00 6.36 -4.35
C SER A 51 5.42 6.30 -4.93
N LEU A 52 6.34 7.07 -4.36
CA LEU A 52 7.75 7.08 -4.78
C LEU A 52 8.44 5.76 -4.48
N MET A 53 8.26 5.23 -3.27
CA MET A 53 8.85 3.95 -2.85
C MET A 53 8.27 2.79 -3.65
N THR A 54 6.96 2.79 -3.92
CA THR A 54 6.32 1.81 -4.79
C THR A 54 6.90 1.85 -6.21
N PHE A 55 7.14 3.04 -6.75
CA PHE A 55 7.78 3.17 -8.07
C PHE A 55 9.20 2.60 -8.09
N ILE A 56 10.01 2.91 -7.08
CA ILE A 56 11.39 2.40 -6.95
C ILE A 56 11.38 0.89 -6.73
N GLY A 57 10.55 0.43 -5.77
CA GLY A 57 10.42 -0.99 -5.45
C GLY A 57 9.99 -1.83 -6.65
N ASN A 58 8.98 -1.37 -7.39
CA ASN A 58 8.52 -2.03 -8.60
C ASN A 58 9.58 -2.06 -9.71
N LYS A 59 10.37 -0.99 -9.85
CA LYS A 59 11.48 -0.96 -10.82
C LYS A 59 12.55 -2.00 -10.49
N ILE A 60 12.89 -2.16 -9.21
CA ILE A 60 13.87 -3.17 -8.76
C ILE A 60 13.25 -4.57 -8.83
N ALA A 61 12.02 -4.75 -8.37
CA ALA A 61 11.31 -6.02 -8.42
C ALA A 61 11.12 -6.56 -9.85
N SER A 62 11.09 -5.68 -10.84
CA SER A 62 10.97 -6.03 -12.26
C SER A 62 12.27 -6.55 -12.89
N VAL A 63 13.38 -6.54 -12.15
CA VAL A 63 14.66 -7.08 -12.63
C VAL A 63 14.55 -8.61 -12.68
N PRO A 64 14.85 -9.24 -13.83
CA PRO A 64 14.79 -10.70 -13.97
C PRO A 64 15.81 -11.40 -13.07
N GLN A 65 15.71 -12.72 -13.02
CA GLN A 65 16.64 -13.59 -12.32
C GLN A 65 18.07 -13.37 -12.83
N ASP A 66 19.02 -13.33 -11.90
CA ASP A 66 20.46 -13.25 -12.16
C ASP A 66 21.21 -14.38 -11.44
N ALA A 67 22.56 -14.37 -11.50
CA ALA A 67 23.39 -15.39 -10.88
C ALA A 67 23.29 -15.43 -9.35
N ASP A 68 23.00 -14.27 -8.72
CA ASP A 68 22.93 -14.11 -7.28
C ASP A 68 21.51 -14.28 -6.74
N HIS A 69 20.48 -14.05 -7.60
CA HIS A 69 19.06 -14.08 -7.23
C HIS A 69 18.27 -15.03 -8.13
N ASN A 70 18.28 -16.32 -7.80
CA ASN A 70 17.64 -17.40 -8.57
C ASN A 70 16.12 -17.22 -8.75
N PHE A 71 15.44 -16.51 -7.85
CA PHE A 71 14.00 -16.24 -7.89
C PHE A 71 13.65 -14.82 -8.37
N GLY A 72 14.67 -14.07 -8.82
CA GLY A 72 14.53 -12.66 -9.19
C GLY A 72 14.38 -11.74 -7.97
N HIS A 73 14.05 -10.48 -8.24
CA HIS A 73 14.04 -9.40 -7.24
C HIS A 73 12.64 -9.06 -6.73
N GLY A 74 11.63 -9.93 -6.96
CA GLY A 74 10.23 -9.65 -6.65
C GLY A 74 9.97 -9.23 -5.19
N LYS A 75 10.72 -9.78 -4.21
CA LYS A 75 10.59 -9.42 -2.79
C LYS A 75 11.07 -8.00 -2.45
N ALA A 76 11.79 -7.33 -3.35
CA ALA A 76 12.25 -5.95 -3.14
C ALA A 76 11.07 -4.99 -2.92
N GLU A 77 9.94 -5.18 -3.60
CA GLU A 77 8.74 -4.35 -3.41
C GLU A 77 8.28 -4.33 -1.94
N TYR A 78 8.30 -5.47 -1.28
CA TYR A 78 7.87 -5.60 0.12
C TYR A 78 8.89 -5.00 1.11
N ILE A 79 10.18 -5.03 0.78
CA ILE A 79 11.22 -4.33 1.56
C ILE A 79 10.97 -2.81 1.53
N PHE A 80 10.70 -2.26 0.35
CA PHE A 80 10.36 -0.83 0.23
C PHE A 80 9.05 -0.49 0.95
N SER A 81 8.05 -1.38 0.92
CA SER A 81 6.81 -1.23 1.67
C SER A 81 7.03 -1.21 3.19
N LEU A 82 7.99 -1.98 3.72
CA LEU A 82 8.40 -1.90 5.13
C LEU A 82 9.00 -0.53 5.46
N PHE A 83 9.86 0.04 4.61
CA PHE A 83 10.40 1.39 4.84
C PHE A 83 9.31 2.45 4.86
N ILE A 84 8.33 2.35 3.94
CA ILE A 84 7.16 3.23 3.92
C ILE A 84 6.41 3.15 5.24
N SER A 85 6.07 1.93 5.67
CA SER A 85 5.28 1.70 6.87
C SER A 85 5.96 2.19 8.14
N LEU A 86 7.27 1.94 8.30
CA LEU A 86 8.05 2.43 9.44
C LEU A 86 8.10 3.96 9.47
N SER A 87 8.27 4.60 8.32
CA SER A 87 8.26 6.06 8.22
C SER A 87 6.89 6.64 8.59
N MET A 88 5.80 6.04 8.11
CA MET A 88 4.43 6.45 8.45
C MET A 88 4.15 6.30 9.95
N ILE A 89 4.53 5.17 10.55
CA ILE A 89 4.38 4.94 12.00
C ILE A 89 5.18 6.00 12.79
N GLY A 90 6.44 6.24 12.42
CA GLY A 90 7.28 7.23 13.10
C GLY A 90 6.71 8.65 13.05
N ILE A 91 6.24 9.08 11.88
CA ILE A 91 5.61 10.40 11.69
C ILE A 91 4.31 10.48 12.49
N SER A 92 3.45 9.45 12.42
CA SER A 92 2.16 9.44 13.11
C SER A 92 2.30 9.48 14.63
N LEU A 93 3.28 8.79 15.21
CA LEU A 93 3.55 8.82 16.65
C LEU A 93 3.99 10.22 17.10
N LYS A 94 4.84 10.90 16.30
CA LYS A 94 5.22 12.28 16.58
C LYS A 94 4.02 13.22 16.53
N LEU A 95 3.19 13.14 15.48
CA LEU A 95 1.99 13.95 15.34
C LEU A 95 0.98 13.70 16.44
N LEU A 96 0.82 12.44 16.86
CA LEU A 96 -0.03 12.07 17.99
C LEU A 96 0.46 12.73 19.28
N TYR A 97 1.76 12.68 19.54
CA TYR A 97 2.37 13.34 20.69
C TYR A 97 2.13 14.85 20.66
N ASP A 98 2.42 15.52 19.55
CA ASP A 98 2.27 16.97 19.39
C ASP A 98 0.78 17.39 19.55
N SER A 99 -0.15 16.61 19.01
CA SER A 99 -1.60 16.85 19.14
C SER A 99 -2.11 16.66 20.57
N LEU A 100 -1.60 15.64 21.29
CA LEU A 100 -1.92 15.43 22.71
C LEU A 100 -1.40 16.57 23.56
N ILE A 101 -0.17 17.03 23.34
CA ILE A 101 0.41 18.19 24.03
C ILE A 101 -0.44 19.43 23.77
N SER A 102 -0.82 19.67 22.51
CA SER A 102 -1.70 20.78 22.15
C SER A 102 -3.05 20.73 22.89
N LEU A 103 -3.63 19.55 23.02
CA LEU A 103 -4.91 19.36 23.72
C LEU A 103 -4.78 19.60 25.23
N ILE A 104 -3.70 19.10 25.87
CA ILE A 104 -3.50 19.19 27.33
C ILE A 104 -3.12 20.61 27.76
N TYR A 105 -2.21 21.24 27.05
CA TYR A 105 -1.71 22.56 27.40
C TYR A 105 -2.50 23.71 26.79
N GLY A 106 -3.50 23.40 25.95
CA GLY A 106 -4.41 24.39 25.39
C GLY A 106 -3.74 25.35 24.41
N PHE A 107 -2.80 24.84 23.58
CA PHE A 107 -2.20 25.65 22.53
C PHE A 107 -3.26 26.16 21.57
N LYS A 108 -3.24 27.47 21.34
CA LYS A 108 -4.16 28.13 20.41
C LYS A 108 -3.46 28.20 19.06
N PHE A 109 -4.10 27.66 18.02
CA PHE A 109 -3.63 27.94 16.68
C PHE A 109 -4.10 29.34 16.22
N GLU A 110 -3.32 29.94 15.36
CA GLU A 110 -3.67 31.24 14.79
C GLU A 110 -4.65 31.04 13.63
N PHE A 111 -5.90 31.45 13.85
CA PHE A 111 -6.90 31.40 12.77
C PHE A 111 -6.44 32.29 11.60
N SER A 112 -6.46 31.72 10.42
CA SER A 112 -6.18 32.43 9.17
C SER A 112 -7.16 32.02 8.08
N TRP A 113 -7.66 32.97 7.32
CA TRP A 113 -8.46 32.69 6.13
C TRP A 113 -7.70 31.85 5.11
N PHE A 114 -6.38 31.91 5.11
CA PHE A 114 -5.55 31.03 4.27
C PHE A 114 -5.77 29.55 4.59
N LEU A 115 -5.97 29.17 5.86
CA LEU A 115 -6.31 27.79 6.25
C LEU A 115 -7.59 27.32 5.57
N VAL A 116 -8.63 28.15 5.61
CA VAL A 116 -9.93 27.84 4.99
C VAL A 116 -9.81 27.70 3.48
N ILE A 117 -9.11 28.65 2.84
CA ILE A 117 -8.90 28.63 1.39
C ILE A 117 -8.13 27.37 0.96
N VAL A 118 -7.08 26.99 1.70
CA VAL A 118 -6.27 25.79 1.42
C VAL A 118 -7.09 24.53 1.59
N CYS A 119 -7.92 24.41 2.62
CA CYS A 119 -8.82 23.27 2.80
C CYS A 119 -9.83 23.16 1.65
N ILE A 120 -10.50 24.26 1.30
CA ILE A 120 -11.48 24.27 0.21
C ILE A 120 -10.80 23.91 -1.12
N ALA A 121 -9.66 24.53 -1.43
CA ALA A 121 -8.90 24.22 -2.62
C ALA A 121 -8.48 22.74 -2.68
N THR A 122 -8.03 22.18 -1.54
CA THR A 122 -7.68 20.76 -1.43
C THR A 122 -8.87 19.87 -1.71
N ILE A 123 -10.02 20.13 -1.08
CA ILE A 123 -11.24 19.34 -1.28
C ILE A 123 -11.65 19.37 -2.75
N ILE A 124 -11.62 20.53 -3.39
CA ILE A 124 -11.97 20.66 -4.82
C ILE A 124 -11.01 19.84 -5.70
N VAL A 125 -9.70 19.98 -5.49
CA VAL A 125 -8.69 19.25 -6.26
C VAL A 125 -8.85 17.74 -6.06
N LYS A 126 -9.03 17.27 -4.82
CA LYS A 126 -9.21 15.86 -4.50
C LYS A 126 -10.51 15.29 -5.04
N LEU A 127 -11.61 16.05 -5.02
CA LEU A 127 -12.86 15.65 -5.66
C LEU A 127 -12.70 15.52 -7.18
N CYS A 128 -12.04 16.47 -7.82
CA CYS A 128 -11.76 16.38 -9.25
C CYS A 128 -10.92 15.14 -9.59
N LEU A 129 -9.88 14.84 -8.79
CA LEU A 129 -9.06 13.64 -8.95
C LEU A 129 -9.88 12.37 -8.69
N TYR A 130 -10.73 12.35 -7.66
CA TYR A 130 -11.63 11.24 -7.35
C TYR A 130 -12.56 10.91 -8.54
N PHE A 131 -13.25 11.90 -9.08
CA PHE A 131 -14.15 11.66 -10.22
C PHE A 131 -13.37 11.26 -11.48
N TYR A 132 -12.22 11.85 -11.72
CA TYR A 132 -11.36 11.49 -12.85
C TYR A 132 -10.86 10.05 -12.74
N THR A 133 -10.33 9.65 -11.59
CA THR A 133 -9.85 8.27 -11.34
C THR A 133 -10.98 7.27 -11.34
N LYS A 134 -12.18 7.62 -10.80
CA LYS A 134 -13.39 6.78 -10.82
C LYS A 134 -13.83 6.42 -12.25
N ILE A 135 -13.87 7.41 -13.14
CA ILE A 135 -14.22 7.19 -14.56
C ILE A 135 -13.19 6.26 -15.23
N LEU A 136 -11.90 6.49 -14.97
CA LEU A 136 -10.84 5.66 -15.55
C LEU A 136 -10.80 4.25 -14.96
N ALA A 137 -11.03 4.08 -13.65
CA ALA A 137 -11.10 2.79 -12.98
C ALA A 137 -12.19 1.92 -13.57
N HIS A 138 -13.39 2.48 -13.72
CA HIS A 138 -14.51 1.77 -14.34
C HIS A 138 -14.27 1.44 -15.82
N LYS A 139 -13.60 2.35 -16.56
CA LYS A 139 -13.32 2.15 -18.00
C LYS A 139 -12.29 1.07 -18.26
N PHE A 140 -11.30 0.92 -17.40
CA PHE A 140 -10.13 0.06 -17.63
C PHE A 140 -10.07 -1.15 -16.70
N ASP A 141 -11.04 -1.30 -15.80
CA ASP A 141 -11.12 -2.37 -14.78
C ASP A 141 -9.76 -2.56 -14.09
N SER A 142 -9.25 -1.46 -13.50
CA SER A 142 -7.89 -1.42 -12.95
C SER A 142 -7.94 -1.25 -11.43
N ILE A 143 -7.47 -2.25 -10.70
CA ILE A 143 -7.35 -2.25 -9.23
C ILE A 143 -6.50 -1.06 -8.75
N LEU A 144 -5.44 -0.72 -9.48
CA LEU A 144 -4.58 0.43 -9.13
C LEU A 144 -5.34 1.76 -9.17
N LEU A 145 -6.19 1.96 -10.19
CA LEU A 145 -7.02 3.17 -10.28
C LEU A 145 -8.13 3.17 -9.23
N GLU A 146 -8.66 1.99 -8.88
CA GLU A 146 -9.62 1.85 -7.80
C GLU A 146 -9.00 2.26 -6.44
N ALA A 147 -7.78 1.79 -6.15
CA ALA A 147 -7.04 2.20 -4.96
C ALA A 147 -6.80 3.72 -4.92
N ASN A 148 -6.31 4.32 -6.01
CA ASN A 148 -6.12 5.77 -6.09
C ASN A 148 -7.42 6.56 -5.89
N LYS A 149 -8.54 6.06 -6.39
CA LYS A 149 -9.86 6.65 -6.16
C LYS A 149 -10.21 6.68 -4.66
N GLU A 150 -10.00 5.55 -3.97
CA GLU A 150 -10.25 5.46 -2.53
C GLU A 150 -9.34 6.40 -1.73
N ASP A 151 -8.07 6.51 -2.11
CA ASP A 151 -7.13 7.44 -1.48
C ASP A 151 -7.62 8.89 -1.61
N HIS A 152 -8.02 9.33 -2.81
CA HIS A 152 -8.56 10.68 -2.99
C HIS A 152 -9.84 10.92 -2.19
N ARG A 153 -10.70 9.89 -2.03
CA ARG A 153 -11.89 9.99 -1.17
C ARG A 153 -11.50 10.17 0.31
N ASN A 154 -10.54 9.39 0.79
CA ASN A 154 -10.08 9.45 2.17
C ASN A 154 -9.46 10.82 2.48
N ASP A 155 -8.68 11.37 1.56
CA ASP A 155 -8.12 12.71 1.68
C ASP A 155 -9.20 13.80 1.78
N CYS A 156 -10.28 13.68 1.00
CA CYS A 156 -11.42 14.60 1.12
C CYS A 156 -12.04 14.54 2.52
N ILE A 157 -12.20 13.35 3.09
CA ILE A 157 -12.75 13.16 4.44
C ILE A 157 -11.84 13.81 5.48
N ILE A 158 -10.54 13.52 5.45
CA ILE A 158 -9.54 14.07 6.37
C ILE A 158 -9.55 15.60 6.30
N THR A 159 -9.43 16.17 5.10
CA THR A 159 -9.41 17.64 4.93
C THR A 159 -10.74 18.29 5.32
N THR A 160 -11.87 17.59 5.20
CA THR A 160 -13.16 18.09 5.68
C THR A 160 -13.18 18.22 7.20
N PHE A 161 -12.67 17.22 7.93
CA PHE A 161 -12.54 17.33 9.40
C PHE A 161 -11.57 18.42 9.81
N THR A 162 -10.47 18.60 9.09
CA THR A 162 -9.54 19.72 9.28
C THR A 162 -10.24 21.08 9.07
N LEU A 163 -11.06 21.21 8.03
CA LEU A 163 -11.83 22.43 7.77
C LEU A 163 -12.84 22.74 8.89
N ILE A 164 -13.56 21.71 9.37
CA ILE A 164 -14.48 21.86 10.49
C ILE A 164 -13.72 22.35 11.74
N SER A 165 -12.56 21.77 12.02
CA SER A 165 -11.71 22.19 13.14
C SER A 165 -11.33 23.67 13.05
N ILE A 166 -10.89 24.12 11.86
CA ILE A 166 -10.51 25.51 11.63
C ILE A 166 -11.71 26.46 11.84
N LEU A 167 -12.89 26.08 11.34
CA LEU A 167 -14.10 26.89 11.50
C LEU A 167 -14.54 26.97 12.97
N LEU A 168 -14.38 25.90 13.75
CA LEU A 168 -14.63 25.92 15.20
C LEU A 168 -13.64 26.81 15.95
N GLY A 169 -12.43 26.99 15.42
CA GLY A 169 -11.46 27.96 15.93
C GLY A 169 -11.95 29.40 15.89
N LEU A 170 -12.83 29.79 14.94
CA LEU A 170 -13.54 31.10 14.94
C LEU A 170 -14.42 31.28 16.17
N LEU A 171 -14.97 30.18 16.67
CA LEU A 171 -15.78 30.17 17.90
C LEU A 171 -14.93 30.05 19.17
N LYS A 172 -13.58 30.14 19.02
CA LYS A 172 -12.59 29.96 20.11
C LYS A 172 -12.58 28.54 20.70
N ILE A 173 -13.06 27.55 19.95
CA ILE A 173 -13.06 26.11 20.33
C ILE A 173 -11.78 25.48 19.79
N TYR A 174 -10.63 25.84 20.36
CA TYR A 174 -9.31 25.41 19.87
C TYR A 174 -8.98 23.95 20.19
N TRP A 175 -9.56 23.38 21.25
CA TRP A 175 -9.30 21.99 21.65
C TRP A 175 -9.72 20.97 20.58
N PHE A 176 -10.66 21.34 19.72
CA PHE A 176 -11.12 20.46 18.63
C PHE A 176 -10.03 20.21 17.58
N ASP A 177 -9.13 21.17 17.35
CA ASP A 177 -7.98 21.01 16.44
C ASP A 177 -7.04 19.90 16.93
N GLY A 178 -6.77 19.81 18.23
CA GLY A 178 -6.01 18.74 18.84
C GLY A 178 -6.70 17.37 18.68
N ILE A 179 -8.01 17.29 18.86
CA ILE A 179 -8.77 16.04 18.65
C ILE A 179 -8.73 15.59 17.19
N VAL A 180 -8.92 16.48 16.24
CA VAL A 180 -8.81 16.16 14.82
C VAL A 180 -7.39 15.71 14.47
N GLY A 181 -6.37 16.39 14.99
CA GLY A 181 -4.97 15.99 14.84
C GLY A 181 -4.70 14.57 15.38
N ILE A 182 -5.23 14.23 16.56
CA ILE A 182 -5.16 12.87 17.12
C ILE A 182 -5.86 11.86 16.20
N GLY A 183 -7.05 12.17 15.72
CA GLY A 183 -7.82 11.29 14.84
C GLY A 183 -7.08 10.99 13.54
N ILE A 184 -6.50 12.00 12.89
CA ILE A 184 -5.71 11.86 11.67
C ILE A 184 -4.42 11.07 11.95
N SER A 185 -3.71 11.38 13.02
CA SER A 185 -2.49 10.68 13.43
C SER A 185 -2.75 9.19 13.68
N ALA A 186 -3.84 8.87 14.39
CA ALA A 186 -4.25 7.48 14.63
C ALA A 186 -4.57 6.76 13.31
N TRP A 187 -5.25 7.43 12.38
CA TRP A 187 -5.53 6.88 11.04
C TRP A 187 -4.25 6.54 10.28
N ILE A 188 -3.28 7.46 10.24
CA ILE A 188 -1.97 7.24 9.59
C ILE A 188 -1.24 6.08 10.26
N CYS A 189 -1.26 6.00 11.60
CA CYS A 189 -0.63 4.91 12.35
C CYS A 189 -1.22 3.55 12.00
N ILE A 190 -2.55 3.44 12.03
CA ILE A 190 -3.26 2.19 11.69
C ILE A 190 -2.94 1.76 10.26
N THR A 191 -2.91 2.69 9.32
CA THR A 191 -2.55 2.41 7.92
C THR A 191 -1.11 1.94 7.81
N GLY A 192 -0.17 2.60 8.49
CA GLY A 192 1.23 2.19 8.53
C GLY A 192 1.41 0.78 9.12
N VAL A 193 0.74 0.47 10.23
CA VAL A 193 0.78 -0.87 10.84
C VAL A 193 0.21 -1.95 9.91
N LYS A 194 -0.87 -1.69 9.20
CA LYS A 194 -1.42 -2.62 8.21
C LYS A 194 -0.41 -2.93 7.10
N ILE A 195 0.18 -1.90 6.50
CA ILE A 195 1.19 -2.08 5.44
C ILE A 195 2.40 -2.84 5.98
N PHE A 196 2.81 -2.56 7.23
CA PHE A 196 3.91 -3.27 7.87
C PHE A 196 3.62 -4.76 7.99
N ILE A 197 2.47 -5.13 8.56
CA ILE A 197 2.08 -6.53 8.76
C ILE A 197 1.96 -7.28 7.43
N GLU A 198 1.33 -6.68 6.42
CA GLU A 198 1.19 -7.27 5.09
C GLU A 198 2.56 -7.53 4.45
N SER A 199 3.44 -6.52 4.46
CA SER A 199 4.78 -6.64 3.88
C SER A 199 5.65 -7.64 4.65
N TYR A 200 5.58 -7.63 5.97
CA TYR A 200 6.30 -8.57 6.84
C TYR A 200 5.86 -10.01 6.57
N ASN A 201 4.55 -10.25 6.54
CA ASN A 201 4.00 -11.59 6.30
C ASN A 201 4.48 -12.18 4.97
N ILE A 202 4.53 -11.37 3.92
CA ILE A 202 4.98 -11.83 2.60
C ILE A 202 6.50 -12.10 2.60
N LEU A 203 7.29 -11.31 3.34
CA LEU A 203 8.74 -11.50 3.43
C LEU A 203 9.13 -12.78 4.18
N ILE A 204 8.37 -13.17 5.20
CA ILE A 204 8.60 -14.40 5.98
C ILE A 204 7.88 -15.62 5.42
N ASP A 205 7.32 -15.52 4.21
CA ASP A 205 6.63 -16.64 3.52
C ASP A 205 5.55 -17.28 4.41
N THR A 206 4.63 -16.47 4.95
CA THR A 206 3.48 -16.99 5.71
C THR A 206 2.69 -18.00 4.88
N SER A 207 2.26 -19.07 5.52
CA SER A 207 1.44 -20.11 4.89
C SER A 207 0.14 -19.53 4.31
N ILE A 208 -0.35 -20.17 3.26
CA ILE A 208 -1.64 -19.85 2.62
C ILE A 208 -2.74 -19.85 3.70
N ASP A 209 -3.67 -18.92 3.64
CA ASP A 209 -4.80 -18.82 4.56
C ASP A 209 -5.65 -20.10 4.58
N SER A 210 -6.29 -20.38 5.72
CA SER A 210 -7.07 -21.61 5.93
C SER A 210 -8.17 -21.82 4.91
N THR A 211 -8.81 -20.75 4.44
CA THR A 211 -9.84 -20.81 3.39
C THR A 211 -9.29 -21.28 2.04
N THR A 212 -8.11 -20.82 1.67
CA THR A 212 -7.42 -21.28 0.45
C THR A 212 -6.92 -22.71 0.60
N GLN A 213 -6.43 -23.09 1.80
CA GLN A 213 -6.05 -24.48 2.12
C GLN A 213 -7.25 -25.41 2.00
N ASP A 214 -8.42 -25.02 2.52
CA ASP A 214 -9.66 -25.79 2.42
C ASP A 214 -10.12 -25.93 0.97
N ILE A 215 -10.02 -24.87 0.17
CA ILE A 215 -10.34 -24.94 -1.27
C ILE A 215 -9.41 -25.92 -1.99
N ILE A 216 -8.09 -25.83 -1.75
CA ILE A 216 -7.11 -26.74 -2.34
C ILE A 216 -7.36 -28.18 -1.87
N SER A 217 -7.63 -28.38 -0.58
CA SER A 217 -7.93 -29.71 -0.01
C SER A 217 -9.19 -30.31 -0.61
N ASN A 218 -10.29 -29.52 -0.72
CA ASN A 218 -11.54 -29.94 -1.35
C ASN A 218 -11.37 -30.27 -2.85
N LEU A 219 -10.59 -29.46 -3.56
CA LEU A 219 -10.25 -29.75 -4.95
C LEU A 219 -9.42 -31.03 -5.08
N ALA A 220 -8.43 -31.25 -4.20
CA ALA A 220 -7.63 -32.45 -4.16
C ALA A 220 -8.46 -33.70 -3.84
N GLN A 221 -9.43 -33.60 -2.91
CA GLN A 221 -10.35 -34.69 -2.59
C GLN A 221 -11.32 -35.02 -3.72
N LYS A 222 -11.76 -34.01 -4.48
CA LYS A 222 -12.66 -34.19 -5.64
C LYS A 222 -12.02 -34.98 -6.78
N TYR A 223 -10.71 -34.87 -6.91
CA TYR A 223 -9.93 -35.63 -7.89
C TYR A 223 -9.21 -36.79 -7.18
N THR A 224 -9.98 -37.81 -6.77
CA THR A 224 -9.61 -38.97 -5.93
C THR A 224 -8.47 -39.85 -6.46
N ASN A 225 -7.80 -39.47 -7.52
CA ASN A 225 -6.61 -40.18 -8.00
C ASN A 225 -5.36 -39.57 -7.35
N MET A 226 -4.75 -40.28 -6.42
CA MET A 226 -3.48 -39.95 -5.74
C MET A 226 -2.34 -39.50 -6.66
N LEU A 227 -2.46 -39.77 -7.97
CA LEU A 227 -1.50 -39.40 -9.00
C LEU A 227 -1.43 -37.89 -9.24
N TYR A 228 -2.50 -37.11 -8.93
CA TYR A 228 -2.50 -35.67 -9.11
C TYR A 228 -1.85 -34.91 -7.94
N LEU A 229 -1.75 -35.55 -6.76
CA LEU A 229 -1.08 -34.96 -5.59
C LEU A 229 0.43 -35.11 -5.64
N LEU A 230 0.95 -36.11 -6.36
CA LEU A 230 2.39 -36.36 -6.47
C LEU A 230 3.18 -35.19 -7.10
N PRO A 231 2.74 -34.55 -8.19
CA PRO A 231 3.42 -33.38 -8.75
C PRO A 231 3.36 -32.15 -7.81
N PHE A 232 2.26 -31.96 -7.06
CA PHE A 232 2.13 -30.86 -6.10
C PHE A 232 3.00 -31.09 -4.87
N ALA A 233 3.01 -32.27 -4.29
CA ALA A 233 3.87 -32.63 -3.18
C ALA A 233 5.37 -32.56 -3.58
N LEU A 234 5.72 -32.99 -4.79
CA LEU A 234 7.06 -32.85 -5.34
C LEU A 234 7.44 -31.40 -5.63
N MET A 235 6.49 -30.57 -6.05
CA MET A 235 6.70 -29.13 -6.25
C MET A 235 6.90 -28.41 -4.91
N GLU A 236 6.16 -28.77 -3.88
CA GLU A 236 6.30 -28.23 -2.52
C GLU A 236 7.61 -28.69 -1.87
N ILE A 237 7.99 -29.96 -2.04
CA ILE A 237 9.30 -30.47 -1.63
C ILE A 237 10.43 -29.80 -2.41
N CYS A 238 10.29 -29.57 -3.73
CA CYS A 238 11.27 -28.84 -4.53
C CYS A 238 11.36 -27.36 -4.10
N LEU A 239 10.23 -26.69 -3.81
CA LEU A 239 10.22 -25.33 -3.28
C LEU A 239 10.87 -25.24 -1.90
N HIS A 240 10.62 -26.21 -1.03
CA HIS A 240 11.30 -26.31 0.28
C HIS A 240 12.79 -26.62 0.17
N LEU A 241 13.17 -27.53 -0.72
CA LEU A 241 14.58 -27.88 -0.94
C LEU A 241 15.36 -26.73 -1.61
N THR A 242 14.70 -25.92 -2.46
CA THR A 242 15.32 -24.71 -3.04
C THR A 242 15.39 -23.55 -2.04
N ALA A 243 14.45 -23.44 -1.11
CA ALA A 243 14.48 -22.45 -0.01
C ALA A 243 15.62 -22.74 0.99
N ILE A 244 16.07 -24.02 1.11
CA ILE A 244 17.18 -24.42 1.98
C ILE A 244 18.57 -24.25 1.32
N ASN A 245 18.65 -23.60 0.16
CA ASN A 245 19.92 -23.27 -0.52
C ASN A 245 20.81 -24.51 -0.73
N TRP A 246 20.24 -25.60 -1.30
CA TRP A 246 21.05 -26.79 -1.61
C TRP A 246 21.72 -26.62 -2.99
N PRO A 247 23.07 -26.43 -3.04
CA PRO A 247 23.78 -26.12 -4.29
C PRO A 247 23.93 -27.28 -5.25
N ILE A 248 23.31 -28.45 -5.02
CA ILE A 248 23.67 -29.71 -5.69
C ILE A 248 22.65 -30.15 -6.75
N ILE A 249 21.45 -29.57 -6.81
CA ILE A 249 20.51 -29.94 -7.87
C ILE A 249 20.74 -29.04 -9.08
N SER A 250 21.57 -29.48 -10.03
CA SER A 250 21.78 -28.76 -11.28
C SER A 250 20.43 -28.59 -12.01
N LYS A 251 20.23 -27.46 -12.67
CA LYS A 251 19.06 -27.15 -13.51
C LYS A 251 18.72 -28.34 -14.47
N LYS A 252 19.70 -29.14 -14.82
CA LYS A 252 19.59 -30.34 -15.65
C LYS A 252 18.83 -31.47 -14.94
N ILE A 253 19.13 -31.74 -13.66
CA ILE A 253 18.45 -32.79 -12.87
C ILE A 253 16.99 -32.43 -12.66
N PHE A 254 16.69 -31.15 -12.44
CA PHE A 254 15.30 -30.65 -12.28
C PHE A 254 14.49 -30.81 -13.58
N VAL A 255 15.09 -30.45 -14.73
CA VAL A 255 14.45 -30.61 -16.04
C VAL A 255 14.25 -32.10 -16.38
N ASP A 256 15.22 -32.95 -16.04
CA ASP A 256 15.13 -34.39 -16.28
C ASP A 256 14.12 -35.06 -15.36
N LEU A 257 13.97 -34.59 -14.12
CA LEU A 257 12.92 -35.03 -13.18
C LEU A 257 11.52 -34.65 -13.70
N ILE A 258 11.33 -33.43 -14.18
CA ILE A 258 10.04 -32.99 -14.77
C ILE A 258 9.73 -33.82 -16.04
N LYS A 259 10.71 -34.12 -16.88
CA LYS A 259 10.52 -34.99 -18.05
C LYS A 259 10.14 -36.41 -17.65
N PHE A 260 10.79 -36.95 -16.63
CA PHE A 260 10.50 -38.28 -16.10
C PHE A 260 9.08 -38.38 -15.52
N ILE A 261 8.68 -37.36 -14.72
CA ILE A 261 7.30 -37.26 -14.17
C ILE A 261 6.27 -37.17 -15.29
N LYS A 262 6.55 -36.38 -16.34
CA LYS A 262 5.68 -36.26 -17.52
C LYS A 262 5.56 -37.56 -18.31
N GLN A 263 6.65 -38.31 -18.46
CA GLN A 263 6.66 -39.64 -19.11
C GLN A 263 5.88 -40.65 -18.26
N LEU A 264 6.09 -40.69 -16.95
CA LEU A 264 5.38 -41.57 -16.02
C LEU A 264 3.86 -41.30 -16.06
N TYR A 265 3.49 -40.00 -16.09
CA TYR A 265 2.10 -39.56 -16.23
C TYR A 265 1.45 -40.03 -17.54
N MET A 266 2.14 -39.87 -18.66
CA MET A 266 1.66 -40.36 -19.97
C MET A 266 1.57 -41.90 -20.05
N LEU A 267 2.49 -42.62 -19.40
CA LEU A 267 2.46 -44.07 -19.33
C LEU A 267 1.27 -44.61 -18.52
N ILE A 268 0.89 -43.92 -17.45
CA ILE A 268 -0.25 -44.29 -16.61
C ILE A 268 -1.55 -43.97 -17.30
N LEU A 269 -1.66 -42.82 -18.00
CA LEU A 269 -2.81 -42.47 -18.82
C LEU A 269 -3.04 -43.41 -20.00
N SER A 270 -1.97 -44.03 -20.53
CA SER A 270 -2.10 -44.99 -21.65
C SER A 270 -2.52 -46.38 -21.20
N ASN A 271 -2.50 -46.67 -19.90
CA ASN A 271 -2.90 -47.95 -19.29
C ASN A 271 -4.20 -47.90 -18.50
N LEU A 272 -4.90 -46.74 -18.49
CA LEU A 272 -6.25 -46.53 -18.03
C LEU A 272 -7.22 -46.44 -19.22
#